data_965c62aa4c4e4adc63ab600778205f87
#
_entry.id   965c62aa4c4e4adc63ab600778205f87
#
_cell.length_a   1.000
_cell.length_b   1.000
_cell.length_c   1.000
_cell.angle_alpha   90.00
_cell.angle_beta   90.00
_cell.angle_gamma   90.00
#
_symmetry.space_group_name_H-M   'P 1'
#
loop_
_entity.id
_entity.type
_entity.pdbx_description
1 polymer ?
#
loop_
_entity_poly.entity_id
_entity_poly.type
_entity_poly.pdbx_seq_one_letter_code
_entity_poly.pdbx_strand_id
1 'polypeptide(L)'
;GYPLVVRPSYVLGGRAMEIVYEQDELERYINEAVNVEPDHPILIDQYLENAIEVDVDALCDETKDVVIGGLMEHIEPAGIHSGDSACCLPSITLSAESIKTIKEWTKSLATELNVVGLVNLQFAVKRDDKGSEIVYIIEANPRASRTVPFVSKATGIPLAKIATQLLLGKKLKDIGLNQEPIPPLQAIKEAVMPFRRFPGSDSVLGPEMRSTGEVMGSANTFGMAYAKSELAAGEGLPTSGFVFLSTHDRDKPA
;
A
#
# COMPACT_ATOMS: atom_id res chain seq x y z
N GLY A 1 1.33 -24.54 1.45
CA GLY A 1 -0.08 -24.96 1.42
C GLY A 1 -0.96 -23.81 1.02
N TYR A 2 -2.23 -24.08 0.79
CA TYR A 2 -3.24 -23.07 0.48
C TYR A 2 -3.50 -22.15 1.68
N PRO A 3 -4.00 -20.92 1.44
CA PRO A 3 -4.31 -20.31 0.15
C PRO A 3 -3.07 -19.85 -0.61
N LEU A 4 -3.19 -19.77 -1.97
CA LEU A 4 -2.13 -19.32 -2.85
C LEU A 4 -2.62 -18.13 -3.67
N VAL A 5 -1.69 -17.25 -4.06
CA VAL A 5 -1.91 -16.24 -5.09
C VAL A 5 -1.30 -16.73 -6.39
N VAL A 6 -2.10 -16.74 -7.44
CA VAL A 6 -1.68 -17.17 -8.78
C VAL A 6 -1.78 -16.00 -9.75
N ARG A 7 -0.78 -15.83 -10.59
CA ARG A 7 -0.74 -14.73 -11.56
C ARG A 7 0.09 -15.08 -12.80
N PRO A 8 -0.26 -14.54 -13.98
CA PRO A 8 0.60 -14.59 -15.15
C PRO A 8 1.86 -13.74 -14.92
N SER A 9 2.99 -14.12 -15.52
CA SER A 9 4.29 -13.46 -15.26
C SER A 9 4.41 -12.05 -15.80
N TYR A 10 3.63 -11.66 -16.82
CA TYR A 10 3.78 -10.39 -17.53
C TYR A 10 2.53 -9.51 -17.51
N VAL A 11 1.82 -9.50 -16.39
CA VAL A 11 0.65 -8.62 -16.19
C VAL A 11 0.98 -7.47 -15.25
N LEU A 12 0.27 -6.34 -15.44
CA LEU A 12 0.38 -5.15 -14.61
C LEU A 12 -0.94 -4.89 -13.87
N GLY A 13 -0.83 -4.31 -12.67
CA GLY A 13 -1.99 -3.85 -11.90
C GLY A 13 -2.92 -4.94 -11.41
N GLY A 14 -2.38 -6.12 -11.09
CA GLY A 14 -3.17 -7.25 -10.54
C GLY A 14 -4.08 -7.95 -11.54
N ARG A 15 -4.00 -7.60 -12.83
CA ARG A 15 -4.85 -8.20 -13.87
C ARG A 15 -4.67 -9.71 -13.89
N ALA A 16 -5.79 -10.44 -13.91
CA ALA A 16 -5.85 -11.89 -13.91
C ALA A 16 -5.13 -12.54 -12.70
N MET A 17 -4.92 -11.83 -11.60
CA MET A 17 -4.53 -12.44 -10.32
C MET A 17 -5.75 -13.07 -9.66
N GLU A 18 -5.56 -14.23 -9.06
CA GLU A 18 -6.61 -14.92 -8.30
C GLU A 18 -6.03 -15.51 -7.02
N ILE A 19 -6.82 -15.48 -5.94
CA ILE A 19 -6.51 -16.18 -4.71
C ILE A 19 -7.24 -17.52 -4.78
N VAL A 20 -6.50 -18.61 -4.70
CA VAL A 20 -7.02 -19.97 -4.77
C VAL A 20 -6.87 -20.67 -3.43
N TYR A 21 -7.93 -21.33 -2.98
CA TYR A 21 -8.02 -21.94 -1.66
C TYR A 21 -7.89 -23.46 -1.69
N GLU A 22 -8.06 -24.08 -2.88
CA GLU A 22 -8.00 -25.51 -3.05
C GLU A 22 -7.42 -25.91 -4.42
N GLN A 23 -7.14 -27.20 -4.58
CA GLN A 23 -6.48 -27.77 -5.76
C GLN A 23 -7.31 -27.56 -7.05
N ASP A 24 -8.61 -27.76 -6.98
CA ASP A 24 -9.51 -27.67 -8.15
C ASP A 24 -9.54 -26.23 -8.70
N GLU A 25 -9.50 -25.22 -7.84
CA GLU A 25 -9.42 -23.82 -8.25
C GLU A 25 -8.09 -23.52 -8.94
N LEU A 26 -6.98 -24.04 -8.40
CA LEU A 26 -5.66 -23.91 -9.01
C LEU A 26 -5.60 -24.55 -10.39
N GLU A 27 -6.12 -25.77 -10.54
CA GLU A 27 -6.15 -26.48 -11.83
C GLU A 27 -7.02 -25.76 -12.86
N ARG A 28 -8.17 -25.23 -12.45
CA ARG A 28 -9.02 -24.38 -13.30
C ARG A 28 -8.24 -23.18 -13.78
N TYR A 29 -7.61 -22.42 -12.86
CA TYR A 29 -6.83 -21.23 -13.21
C TYR A 29 -5.69 -21.53 -14.18
N ILE A 30 -4.91 -22.59 -13.93
CA ILE A 30 -3.80 -22.98 -14.81
C ILE A 30 -4.30 -23.31 -16.22
N ASN A 31 -5.41 -24.05 -16.33
CA ASN A 31 -5.98 -24.39 -17.63
C ASN A 31 -6.49 -23.17 -18.41
N GLU A 32 -7.10 -22.20 -17.72
CA GLU A 32 -7.56 -20.95 -18.32
C GLU A 32 -6.37 -20.06 -18.74
N ALA A 33 -5.35 -19.90 -17.88
CA ALA A 33 -4.18 -19.09 -18.15
C ALA A 33 -3.31 -19.64 -19.27
N VAL A 34 -3.11 -20.97 -19.34
CA VAL A 34 -2.38 -21.63 -20.44
C VAL A 34 -3.05 -21.41 -21.79
N ASN A 35 -4.38 -21.33 -21.82
CA ASN A 35 -5.11 -21.03 -23.04
C ASN A 35 -4.94 -19.58 -23.53
N VAL A 36 -4.60 -18.66 -22.61
CA VAL A 36 -4.42 -17.22 -22.92
C VAL A 36 -2.98 -16.91 -23.32
N GLU A 37 -1.99 -17.49 -22.59
CA GLU A 37 -0.55 -17.25 -22.80
C GLU A 37 0.25 -18.56 -22.61
N PRO A 38 0.23 -19.47 -23.59
CA PRO A 38 0.81 -20.82 -23.42
C PRO A 38 2.33 -20.84 -23.22
N ASP A 39 3.04 -19.79 -23.63
CA ASP A 39 4.52 -19.73 -23.59
C ASP A 39 5.07 -18.97 -22.36
N HIS A 40 4.19 -18.49 -21.46
CA HIS A 40 4.63 -17.71 -20.30
C HIS A 40 4.40 -18.46 -18.99
N PRO A 41 5.37 -18.42 -18.06
CA PRO A 41 5.22 -19.08 -16.76
C PRO A 41 4.15 -18.38 -15.92
N ILE A 42 3.45 -19.18 -15.12
CA ILE A 42 2.55 -18.71 -14.07
C ILE A 42 3.35 -18.62 -12.77
N LEU A 43 3.22 -17.52 -12.06
CA LEU A 43 3.76 -17.37 -10.71
C LEU A 43 2.73 -17.85 -9.70
N ILE A 44 3.20 -18.64 -8.73
CA ILE A 44 2.39 -19.16 -7.63
C ILE A 44 3.10 -18.78 -6.33
N ASP A 45 2.46 -17.91 -5.56
CA ASP A 45 2.98 -17.41 -4.29
C ASP A 45 2.06 -17.84 -3.14
N GLN A 46 2.60 -17.97 -1.95
CA GLN A 46 1.78 -18.18 -0.75
C GLN A 46 1.00 -16.91 -0.44
N TYR A 47 -0.33 -17.00 -0.28
CA TYR A 47 -1.13 -15.89 0.18
C TYR A 47 -0.95 -15.66 1.69
N LEU A 48 -0.69 -14.43 2.07
CA LEU A 48 -0.51 -14.03 3.45
C LEU A 48 -1.83 -13.50 4.03
N GLU A 49 -2.70 -14.41 4.47
CA GLU A 49 -3.99 -14.04 5.07
C GLU A 49 -3.82 -13.12 6.28
N ASN A 50 -4.68 -12.10 6.37
CA ASN A 50 -4.71 -11.13 7.46
C ASN A 50 -3.38 -10.37 7.67
N ALA A 51 -2.53 -10.30 6.66
CA ALA A 51 -1.36 -9.46 6.71
C ALA A 51 -1.72 -7.98 6.51
N ILE A 52 -0.95 -7.12 7.15
CA ILE A 52 -1.02 -5.66 6.98
C ILE A 52 -0.12 -5.30 5.80
N GLU A 53 -0.66 -4.66 4.79
CA GLU A 53 0.15 -4.14 3.69
C GLU A 53 0.74 -2.78 4.05
N VAL A 54 1.97 -2.54 3.58
CA VAL A 54 2.72 -1.31 3.86
C VAL A 54 3.39 -0.82 2.58
N ASP A 55 3.07 0.40 2.19
CA ASP A 55 3.78 1.11 1.12
C ASP A 55 4.85 2.03 1.69
N VAL A 56 6.02 2.05 1.07
CA VAL A 56 7.09 2.98 1.43
C VAL A 56 7.56 3.72 0.19
N ASP A 57 7.44 5.04 0.21
CA ASP A 57 8.05 5.91 -0.78
C ASP A 57 9.38 6.45 -0.25
N ALA A 58 10.45 6.29 -1.01
CA ALA A 58 11.77 6.77 -0.66
C ALA A 58 12.45 7.53 -1.81
N LEU A 59 13.35 8.42 -1.45
CA LEU A 59 14.22 9.17 -2.35
C LEU A 59 15.64 8.65 -2.22
N CYS A 60 16.32 8.44 -3.35
CA CYS A 60 17.70 8.01 -3.39
C CYS A 60 18.49 8.88 -4.39
N ASP A 61 19.70 9.30 -4.02
CA ASP A 61 20.57 10.04 -4.91
C ASP A 61 21.70 9.17 -5.49
N GLU A 62 22.49 9.73 -6.40
CA GLU A 62 23.61 9.05 -7.06
C GLU A 62 24.71 8.59 -6.08
N THR A 63 24.78 9.19 -4.88
CA THR A 63 25.76 8.82 -3.85
C THR A 63 25.25 7.73 -2.92
N LYS A 64 24.06 7.17 -3.23
CA LYS A 64 23.37 6.12 -2.45
C LYS A 64 22.88 6.58 -1.07
N ASP A 65 22.76 7.90 -0.88
CA ASP A 65 22.03 8.43 0.27
C ASP A 65 20.53 8.20 0.03
N VAL A 66 19.85 7.63 1.04
CA VAL A 66 18.43 7.28 0.95
C VAL A 66 17.65 7.93 2.09
N VAL A 67 16.59 8.64 1.75
CA VAL A 67 15.65 9.22 2.71
C VAL A 67 14.25 8.63 2.49
N ILE A 68 13.68 8.05 3.54
CA ILE A 68 12.29 7.61 3.55
C ILE A 68 11.40 8.84 3.47
N GLY A 69 10.58 8.95 2.43
CA GLY A 69 9.61 10.03 2.26
C GLY A 69 8.37 9.82 3.12
N GLY A 70 7.91 8.56 3.21
CA GLY A 70 6.80 8.14 4.04
C GLY A 70 6.62 6.64 4.05
N LEU A 71 6.20 6.10 5.20
CA LEU A 71 5.81 4.72 5.41
C LEU A 71 4.32 4.71 5.73
N MET A 72 3.53 4.14 4.84
CA MET A 72 2.07 4.13 4.91
C MET A 72 1.57 2.73 5.24
N GLU A 73 0.75 2.63 6.28
CA GLU A 73 0.08 1.41 6.66
C GLU A 73 -1.31 1.38 6.03
N HIS A 74 -1.65 0.27 5.35
CA HIS A 74 -2.97 0.07 4.76
C HIS A 74 -4.00 -0.31 5.82
N ILE A 75 -5.22 0.16 5.64
CA ILE A 75 -6.36 -0.14 6.51
C ILE A 75 -7.00 -1.46 6.08
N GLU A 76 -7.15 -1.68 4.79
CA GLU A 76 -7.62 -2.94 4.23
C GLU A 76 -6.52 -4.02 4.32
N PRO A 77 -6.91 -5.29 4.45
CA PRO A 77 -5.95 -6.38 4.51
C PRO A 77 -5.18 -6.53 3.19
N ALA A 78 -3.99 -7.09 3.26
CA ALA A 78 -3.18 -7.43 2.08
C ALA A 78 -3.95 -8.31 1.10
N GLY A 79 -3.74 -8.07 -0.20
CA GLY A 79 -4.47 -8.71 -1.29
C GLY A 79 -5.50 -7.79 -1.97
N ILE A 80 -5.79 -6.63 -1.38
CA ILE A 80 -6.52 -5.56 -2.05
C ILE A 80 -5.50 -4.63 -2.71
N HIS A 81 -5.78 -4.22 -3.96
CA HIS A 81 -4.85 -3.36 -4.69
C HIS A 81 -4.56 -2.06 -3.91
N SER A 82 -3.28 -1.69 -3.81
CA SER A 82 -2.83 -0.51 -3.02
C SER A 82 -3.50 0.81 -3.44
N GLY A 83 -3.94 0.93 -4.69
CA GLY A 83 -4.73 2.06 -5.18
C GLY A 83 -6.13 2.14 -4.62
N ASP A 84 -6.70 1.00 -4.21
CA ASP A 84 -8.07 0.87 -3.69
C ASP A 84 -8.11 0.86 -2.16
N SER A 85 -6.98 0.64 -1.51
CA SER A 85 -6.88 0.64 -0.05
C SER A 85 -6.76 2.05 0.51
N ALA A 86 -7.45 2.31 1.62
CA ALA A 86 -7.12 3.44 2.47
C ALA A 86 -5.76 3.21 3.13
N CYS A 87 -4.99 4.25 3.36
CA CYS A 87 -3.75 4.12 4.10
C CYS A 87 -3.48 5.32 5.02
N CYS A 88 -2.83 5.06 6.13
CA CYS A 88 -2.50 6.07 7.12
C CYS A 88 -1.00 6.38 7.17
N LEU A 89 -0.69 7.64 7.47
CA LEU A 89 0.64 8.16 7.68
C LEU A 89 0.61 9.14 8.86
N PRO A 90 1.40 8.91 9.92
CA PRO A 90 2.26 7.73 10.17
C PRO A 90 1.47 6.45 10.42
N SER A 91 2.17 5.30 10.37
CA SER A 91 1.65 3.99 10.76
C SER A 91 1.15 3.99 12.20
N ILE A 92 0.09 3.23 12.49
CA ILE A 92 -0.59 3.23 13.79
C ILE A 92 -0.59 1.87 14.50
N THR A 93 -0.50 0.76 13.77
CA THR A 93 -0.61 -0.58 14.39
C THR A 93 0.67 -1.39 14.34
N LEU A 94 1.64 -1.01 13.52
CA LEU A 94 2.92 -1.70 13.38
C LEU A 94 3.83 -1.45 14.58
N SER A 95 4.58 -2.48 14.97
CA SER A 95 5.61 -2.34 15.99
C SER A 95 6.78 -1.48 15.52
N ALA A 96 7.47 -0.85 16.46
CA ALA A 96 8.67 -0.07 16.15
C ALA A 96 9.78 -0.92 15.51
N GLU A 97 9.84 -2.22 15.83
CA GLU A 97 10.79 -3.18 15.25
C GLU A 97 10.48 -3.45 13.77
N SER A 98 9.22 -3.70 13.44
CA SER A 98 8.79 -3.89 12.04
C SER A 98 9.01 -2.63 11.21
N ILE A 99 8.66 -1.46 11.73
CA ILE A 99 8.93 -0.16 11.08
C ILE A 99 10.43 0.00 10.81
N LYS A 100 11.27 -0.31 11.79
CA LYS A 100 12.73 -0.25 11.65
C LYS A 100 13.21 -1.21 10.55
N THR A 101 12.78 -2.45 10.59
CA THR A 101 13.13 -3.48 9.59
C THR A 101 12.74 -3.04 8.18
N ILE A 102 11.51 -2.55 7.99
CA ILE A 102 11.01 -2.07 6.70
C ILE A 102 11.89 -0.92 6.19
N LYS A 103 12.23 0.04 7.04
CA LYS A 103 13.09 1.17 6.66
C LYS A 103 14.51 0.74 6.29
N GLU A 104 15.10 -0.20 7.03
CA GLU A 104 16.42 -0.76 6.73
C GLU A 104 16.43 -1.50 5.40
N TRP A 105 15.42 -2.35 5.14
CA TRP A 105 15.29 -3.06 3.88
C TRP A 105 15.03 -2.12 2.72
N THR A 106 14.22 -1.08 2.92
CA THR A 106 14.00 -0.04 1.90
C THR A 106 15.31 0.61 1.48
N LYS A 107 16.15 1.01 2.44
CA LYS A 107 17.46 1.63 2.14
C LYS A 107 18.40 0.67 1.43
N SER A 108 18.47 -0.57 1.89
CA SER A 108 19.30 -1.60 1.28
C SER A 108 18.88 -1.87 -0.17
N LEU A 109 17.59 -2.10 -0.41
CA LEU A 109 17.07 -2.38 -1.75
C LEU A 109 17.22 -1.20 -2.71
N ALA A 110 16.95 0.03 -2.26
CA ALA A 110 17.16 1.22 -3.08
C ALA A 110 18.63 1.36 -3.51
N THR A 111 19.56 1.04 -2.60
CA THR A 111 21.01 1.06 -2.85
C THR A 111 21.45 -0.03 -3.82
N GLU A 112 21.00 -1.28 -3.61
CA GLU A 112 21.37 -2.43 -4.46
C GLU A 112 20.78 -2.32 -5.87
N LEU A 113 19.58 -1.79 -6.00
CA LEU A 113 18.94 -1.53 -7.28
C LEU A 113 19.50 -0.29 -8.00
N ASN A 114 20.47 0.42 -7.38
CA ASN A 114 21.06 1.64 -7.91
C ASN A 114 20.00 2.69 -8.30
N VAL A 115 18.98 2.87 -7.46
CA VAL A 115 17.92 3.84 -7.71
C VAL A 115 18.45 5.26 -7.63
N VAL A 116 18.05 6.11 -8.58
CA VAL A 116 18.17 7.57 -8.48
C VAL A 116 16.81 8.19 -8.68
N GLY A 117 16.38 9.03 -7.74
CA GLY A 117 15.04 9.60 -7.70
C GLY A 117 14.12 8.87 -6.73
N LEU A 118 12.92 8.53 -7.17
CA LEU A 118 11.90 7.84 -6.35
C LEU A 118 11.94 6.33 -6.51
N VAL A 119 11.69 5.65 -5.41
CA VAL A 119 11.37 4.23 -5.35
C VAL A 119 10.19 4.01 -4.42
N ASN A 120 9.29 3.12 -4.83
CA ASN A 120 8.21 2.61 -4.00
C ASN A 120 8.48 1.13 -3.70
N LEU A 121 8.39 0.76 -2.44
CA LEU A 121 8.47 -0.64 -2.00
C LEU A 121 7.19 -1.01 -1.28
N GLN A 122 6.70 -2.21 -1.57
CA GLN A 122 5.53 -2.79 -0.92
C GLN A 122 5.94 -3.95 -0.03
N PHE A 123 5.43 -3.94 1.18
CA PHE A 123 5.67 -4.95 2.20
C PHE A 123 4.34 -5.53 2.70
N ALA A 124 4.40 -6.74 3.25
CA ALA A 124 3.34 -7.31 4.07
C ALA A 124 3.90 -7.64 5.44
N VAL A 125 3.14 -7.35 6.48
CA VAL A 125 3.48 -7.68 7.86
C VAL A 125 2.42 -8.65 8.39
N LYS A 126 2.83 -9.88 8.65
CA LYS A 126 1.96 -10.92 9.19
C LYS A 126 2.24 -11.12 10.68
N ARG A 127 1.18 -11.16 11.49
CA ARG A 127 1.29 -11.55 12.90
C ARG A 127 1.16 -13.06 13.03
N ASP A 128 2.08 -13.66 13.73
CA ASP A 128 1.99 -15.07 14.10
C ASP A 128 1.00 -15.28 15.27
N ASP A 129 0.75 -16.55 15.63
CA ASP A 129 -0.17 -16.91 16.73
C ASP A 129 0.28 -16.40 18.10
N LYS A 130 1.54 -15.97 18.23
CA LYS A 130 2.13 -15.39 19.44
C LYS A 130 2.10 -13.87 19.44
N GLY A 131 1.63 -13.26 18.34
CA GLY A 131 1.58 -11.82 18.15
C GLY A 131 2.89 -11.20 17.66
N SER A 132 3.89 -12.02 17.29
CA SER A 132 5.14 -11.52 16.68
C SER A 132 4.89 -11.12 15.23
N GLU A 133 5.47 -10.01 14.82
CA GLU A 133 5.35 -9.50 13.45
C GLU A 133 6.50 -10.04 12.58
N ILE A 134 6.15 -10.58 11.42
CA ILE A 134 7.09 -11.04 10.40
C ILE A 134 6.90 -10.17 9.16
N VAL A 135 7.97 -9.52 8.73
CA VAL A 135 7.98 -8.63 7.57
C VAL A 135 8.33 -9.42 6.31
N TYR A 136 7.57 -9.21 5.26
CA TYR A 136 7.80 -9.75 3.91
C TYR A 136 7.91 -8.58 2.93
N ILE A 137 8.80 -8.69 1.94
CA ILE A 137 8.81 -7.82 0.77
C ILE A 137 7.91 -8.40 -0.31
N ILE A 138 7.04 -7.57 -0.89
CA ILE A 138 6.15 -7.96 -2.00
C ILE A 138 6.78 -7.55 -3.32
N GLU A 139 7.10 -6.25 -3.48
CA GLU A 139 7.71 -5.74 -4.70
C GLU A 139 8.50 -4.46 -4.47
N ALA A 140 9.40 -4.16 -5.42
CA ALA A 140 10.14 -2.90 -5.50
C ALA A 140 9.88 -2.25 -6.87
N ASN A 141 9.41 -1.01 -6.85
CA ASN A 141 9.08 -0.22 -8.02
C ASN A 141 10.01 1.00 -8.10
N PRO A 142 11.10 0.98 -8.90
CA PRO A 142 12.03 2.12 -9.02
C PRO A 142 11.42 3.23 -9.89
N ARG A 143 10.33 3.79 -9.45
CA ARG A 143 9.54 4.85 -10.07
C ARG A 143 8.68 5.56 -9.03
N ALA A 144 8.10 6.70 -9.41
CA ALA A 144 7.06 7.35 -8.61
C ALA A 144 5.82 6.43 -8.46
N SER A 145 5.28 6.39 -7.26
CA SER A 145 4.03 5.70 -6.93
C SER A 145 2.83 6.66 -6.98
N ARG A 146 1.63 6.11 -6.86
CA ARG A 146 0.40 6.91 -6.69
C ARG A 146 0.33 7.59 -5.33
N THR A 147 1.00 7.05 -4.32
CA THR A 147 1.02 7.58 -2.96
C THR A 147 1.93 8.81 -2.81
N VAL A 148 2.83 9.09 -3.76
CA VAL A 148 3.73 10.26 -3.73
C VAL A 148 3.01 11.60 -3.53
N PRO A 149 1.87 11.91 -4.19
CA PRO A 149 1.12 13.13 -3.94
C PRO A 149 0.54 13.20 -2.52
N PHE A 150 0.05 12.08 -1.99
CA PHE A 150 -0.45 11.97 -0.64
C PHE A 150 0.65 12.22 0.39
N VAL A 151 1.78 11.48 0.28
CA VAL A 151 2.94 11.66 1.18
C VAL A 151 3.46 13.08 1.13
N SER A 152 3.56 13.66 -0.07
CA SER A 152 4.03 15.05 -0.24
C SER A 152 3.13 16.06 0.48
N LYS A 153 1.81 15.88 0.41
CA LYS A 153 0.85 16.75 1.12
C LYS A 153 0.90 16.55 2.63
N ALA A 154 0.95 15.28 3.08
CA ALA A 154 0.96 14.94 4.50
C ALA A 154 2.22 15.44 5.21
N THR A 155 3.38 15.39 4.55
CA THR A 155 4.68 15.78 5.13
C THR A 155 5.07 17.23 4.82
N GLY A 156 4.45 17.85 3.80
CA GLY A 156 4.87 19.14 3.27
C GLY A 156 6.12 19.10 2.39
N ILE A 157 6.64 17.90 2.07
CA ILE A 157 7.85 17.72 1.27
C ILE A 157 7.48 17.38 -0.18
N PRO A 158 7.87 18.18 -1.18
CA PRO A 158 7.49 17.96 -2.57
C PRO A 158 8.34 16.85 -3.23
N LEU A 159 8.06 15.57 -2.90
CA LEU A 159 8.88 14.41 -3.28
C LEU A 159 9.15 14.32 -4.79
N ALA A 160 8.15 14.52 -5.63
CA ALA A 160 8.32 14.45 -7.09
C ALA A 160 9.28 15.54 -7.63
N LYS A 161 9.20 16.76 -7.06
CA LYS A 161 10.12 17.85 -7.41
C LYS A 161 11.54 17.54 -6.97
N ILE A 162 11.71 16.98 -5.78
CA ILE A 162 13.02 16.58 -5.27
C ILE A 162 13.58 15.45 -6.13
N ALA A 163 12.80 14.41 -6.43
CA ALA A 163 13.23 13.33 -7.30
C ALA A 163 13.73 13.83 -8.67
N THR A 164 13.04 14.80 -9.26
CA THR A 164 13.50 15.44 -10.51
C THR A 164 14.86 16.11 -10.33
N GLN A 165 15.10 16.77 -9.20
CA GLN A 165 16.40 17.41 -8.92
C GLN A 165 17.51 16.37 -8.72
N LEU A 166 17.20 15.22 -8.08
CA LEU A 166 18.15 14.12 -7.92
C LEU A 166 18.52 13.51 -9.28
N LEU A 167 17.53 13.29 -10.16
CA LEU A 167 17.77 12.83 -11.54
C LEU A 167 18.61 13.80 -12.38
N LEU A 168 18.63 15.08 -12.03
CA LEU A 168 19.49 16.10 -12.64
C LEU A 168 20.84 16.25 -11.92
N GLY A 169 21.23 15.29 -11.05
CA GLY A 169 22.54 15.22 -10.41
C GLY A 169 22.68 16.01 -9.11
N LYS A 170 21.59 16.57 -8.55
CA LYS A 170 21.65 17.11 -7.19
C LYS A 170 21.66 15.98 -6.17
N LYS A 171 22.23 16.25 -4.99
CA LYS A 171 22.27 15.31 -3.87
C LYS A 171 21.26 15.70 -2.81
N LEU A 172 20.78 14.73 -2.05
CA LEU A 172 19.83 14.95 -0.95
C LEU A 172 20.33 15.99 0.06
N LYS A 173 21.64 15.94 0.40
CA LYS A 173 22.29 16.90 1.27
C LYS A 173 22.30 18.34 0.73
N ASP A 174 22.44 18.51 -0.58
CA ASP A 174 22.47 19.83 -1.23
C ASP A 174 21.07 20.46 -1.28
N ILE A 175 20.04 19.63 -1.20
CA ILE A 175 18.63 20.04 -1.13
C ILE A 175 18.19 20.31 0.33
N GLY A 176 19.01 19.88 1.32
CA GLY A 176 18.71 20.00 2.73
C GLY A 176 17.76 18.93 3.27
N LEU A 177 17.54 17.84 2.51
CA LEU A 177 16.73 16.72 2.95
C LEU A 177 17.63 15.57 3.45
N ASN A 178 18.00 15.64 4.74
CA ASN A 178 18.92 14.69 5.37
C ASN A 178 18.23 13.72 6.34
N GLN A 179 16.95 13.95 6.61
CA GLN A 179 16.18 13.16 7.57
C GLN A 179 14.79 12.86 7.01
N GLU A 180 14.21 11.78 7.50
CA GLU A 180 12.84 11.41 7.21
C GLU A 180 11.88 12.52 7.70
N PRO A 181 10.97 13.01 6.85
CA PRO A 181 9.98 13.98 7.27
C PRO A 181 8.94 13.32 8.18
N ILE A 182 8.61 14.02 9.26
CA ILE A 182 7.56 13.58 10.19
C ILE A 182 6.30 14.39 9.87
N PRO A 183 5.19 13.74 9.50
CA PRO A 183 3.93 14.45 9.27
C PRO A 183 3.44 15.09 10.58
N PRO A 184 2.98 16.36 10.57
CA PRO A 184 2.53 17.05 11.76
C PRO A 184 1.18 16.57 12.30
N LEU A 185 0.43 15.84 11.48
CA LEU A 185 -0.91 15.31 11.78
C LEU A 185 -0.99 13.85 11.32
N GLN A 186 -1.98 13.13 11.83
CA GLN A 186 -2.43 11.89 11.19
C GLN A 186 -3.05 12.26 9.84
N ALA A 187 -2.60 11.59 8.80
CA ALA A 187 -3.13 11.76 7.45
C ALA A 187 -3.64 10.41 6.92
N ILE A 188 -4.81 10.43 6.32
CA ILE A 188 -5.43 9.25 5.69
C ILE A 188 -5.61 9.56 4.21
N LYS A 189 -5.11 8.67 3.37
CA LYS A 189 -5.50 8.58 1.96
C LYS A 189 -6.73 7.68 1.87
N GLU A 190 -7.75 8.11 1.16
CA GLU A 190 -8.93 7.31 0.86
C GLU A 190 -9.14 7.20 -0.64
N ALA A 191 -9.54 6.02 -1.11
CA ALA A 191 -9.82 5.78 -2.51
C ALA A 191 -11.20 6.31 -2.92
N VAL A 192 -11.30 6.86 -4.13
CA VAL A 192 -12.60 7.26 -4.69
C VAL A 192 -13.08 6.17 -5.64
N MET A 193 -14.19 5.51 -5.26
CA MET A 193 -14.76 4.39 -5.99
C MET A 193 -15.85 4.82 -6.97
N PRO A 194 -15.92 4.23 -8.19
CA PRO A 194 -16.91 4.60 -9.19
C PRO A 194 -18.26 3.88 -9.05
N PHE A 195 -18.46 3.07 -8.01
CA PHE A 195 -19.62 2.15 -7.89
C PHE A 195 -20.97 2.84 -8.01
N ARG A 196 -21.11 4.07 -7.52
CA ARG A 196 -22.34 4.87 -7.66
C ARG A 196 -22.68 5.20 -9.11
N ARG A 197 -21.66 5.24 -10.00
CA ARG A 197 -21.85 5.53 -11.44
C ARG A 197 -22.14 4.28 -12.25
N PHE A 198 -21.89 3.12 -11.69
CA PHE A 198 -22.07 1.82 -12.35
C PHE A 198 -22.92 0.88 -11.48
N PRO A 199 -24.25 1.13 -11.38
CA PRO A 199 -25.16 0.29 -10.61
C PRO A 199 -25.09 -1.17 -11.10
N GLY A 200 -24.98 -2.11 -10.16
CA GLY A 200 -24.87 -3.54 -10.46
C GLY A 200 -23.44 -4.04 -10.69
N SER A 201 -22.41 -3.16 -10.63
CA SER A 201 -21.03 -3.63 -10.56
C SER A 201 -20.75 -4.26 -9.19
N ASP A 202 -19.93 -5.31 -9.19
CA ASP A 202 -19.44 -5.90 -7.95
C ASP A 202 -18.55 -4.90 -7.21
N SER A 203 -18.87 -4.66 -5.94
CA SER A 203 -18.13 -3.73 -5.07
C SER A 203 -17.08 -4.41 -4.20
N VAL A 204 -16.93 -5.74 -4.31
CA VAL A 204 -15.91 -6.47 -3.57
C VAL A 204 -14.53 -6.09 -4.12
N LEU A 205 -13.67 -5.59 -3.24
CA LEU A 205 -12.31 -5.22 -3.58
C LEU A 205 -11.40 -6.45 -3.67
N GLY A 206 -10.38 -6.36 -4.50
CA GLY A 206 -9.45 -7.44 -4.75
C GLY A 206 -8.12 -6.93 -5.33
N PRO A 207 -7.33 -7.80 -5.94
CA PRO A 207 -6.01 -7.44 -6.47
C PRO A 207 -6.06 -6.52 -7.69
N GLU A 208 -7.19 -6.42 -8.39
CA GLU A 208 -7.38 -5.50 -9.52
C GLU A 208 -7.85 -4.13 -9.04
N MET A 209 -7.19 -3.07 -9.53
CA MET A 209 -7.56 -1.70 -9.18
C MET A 209 -8.90 -1.28 -9.79
N ARG A 210 -9.79 -0.75 -8.95
CA ARG A 210 -11.12 -0.22 -9.32
C ARG A 210 -11.31 1.26 -9.06
N SER A 211 -10.50 1.87 -8.20
CA SER A 211 -10.56 3.29 -7.85
C SER A 211 -10.27 4.19 -9.05
N THR A 212 -10.89 5.37 -9.06
CA THR A 212 -10.74 6.39 -10.10
C THR A 212 -10.00 7.63 -9.63
N GLY A 213 -9.70 7.70 -8.34
CA GLY A 213 -9.00 8.82 -7.72
C GLY A 213 -8.75 8.57 -6.25
N GLU A 214 -8.18 9.55 -5.59
CA GLU A 214 -7.88 9.52 -4.17
C GLU A 214 -8.14 10.87 -3.53
N VAL A 215 -8.46 10.87 -2.24
CA VAL A 215 -8.64 12.05 -1.39
C VAL A 215 -7.80 11.91 -0.13
N MET A 216 -7.67 12.99 0.64
CA MET A 216 -6.93 13.00 1.89
C MET A 216 -7.73 13.66 3.00
N GLY A 217 -7.81 12.98 4.15
CA GLY A 217 -8.20 13.56 5.42
C GLY A 217 -7.00 13.74 6.34
N SER A 218 -6.95 14.82 7.12
CA SER A 218 -5.91 15.02 8.14
C SER A 218 -6.46 15.63 9.41
N ALA A 219 -5.98 15.15 10.57
CA ALA A 219 -6.39 15.61 11.89
C ALA A 219 -5.38 15.18 12.97
N ASN A 220 -5.57 15.65 14.22
CA ASN A 220 -4.74 15.24 15.34
C ASN A 220 -4.93 13.77 15.77
N THR A 221 -6.05 13.16 15.40
CA THR A 221 -6.34 11.75 15.70
C THR A 221 -6.69 10.98 14.44
N PHE A 222 -6.39 9.69 14.44
CA PHE A 222 -6.71 8.78 13.33
C PHE A 222 -8.21 8.83 12.97
N GLY A 223 -9.11 8.64 13.94
CA GLY A 223 -10.55 8.60 13.68
C GLY A 223 -11.09 9.88 13.03
N MET A 224 -10.60 11.05 13.45
CA MET A 224 -10.98 12.32 12.82
C MET A 224 -10.40 12.49 11.42
N ALA A 225 -9.17 12.02 11.19
CA ALA A 225 -8.55 12.05 9.87
C ALA A 225 -9.30 11.10 8.92
N TYR A 226 -9.65 9.90 9.39
CA TYR A 226 -10.41 8.91 8.65
C TYR A 226 -11.82 9.42 8.29
N ALA A 227 -12.57 9.95 9.27
CA ALA A 227 -13.88 10.53 9.01
C ALA A 227 -13.85 11.66 7.97
N LYS A 228 -12.78 12.46 7.95
CA LYS A 228 -12.59 13.51 6.93
C LYS A 228 -12.29 12.92 5.55
N SER A 229 -11.51 11.84 5.46
CA SER A 229 -11.24 11.19 4.18
C SER A 229 -12.49 10.54 3.59
N GLU A 230 -13.32 9.88 4.41
CA GLU A 230 -14.62 9.35 4.01
C GLU A 230 -15.55 10.43 3.44
N LEU A 231 -15.67 11.56 4.17
CA LEU A 231 -16.44 12.71 3.68
C LEU A 231 -15.93 13.23 2.34
N ALA A 232 -14.62 13.30 2.16
CA ALA A 232 -14.00 13.77 0.92
C ALA A 232 -14.17 12.76 -0.23
N ALA A 233 -14.22 11.45 0.05
CA ALA A 233 -14.53 10.39 -0.91
C ALA A 233 -16.02 10.38 -1.33
N GLY A 234 -16.87 11.10 -0.59
CA GLY A 234 -18.31 11.16 -0.82
C GLY A 234 -19.11 10.15 0.02
N GLU A 235 -18.47 9.50 0.96
CA GLU A 235 -19.04 8.51 1.89
C GLU A 235 -19.26 9.18 3.26
N GLY A 236 -20.28 10.06 3.36
CA GLY A 236 -20.60 10.74 4.62
C GLY A 236 -21.15 9.78 5.68
N LEU A 237 -20.62 9.85 6.90
CA LEU A 237 -21.18 9.13 8.02
C LEU A 237 -22.59 9.65 8.35
N PRO A 238 -23.57 8.78 8.65
CA PRO A 238 -24.90 9.21 9.06
C PRO A 238 -24.83 9.96 10.40
N THR A 239 -25.54 11.08 10.50
CA THR A 239 -25.58 11.92 11.71
C THR A 239 -26.82 11.68 12.57
N SER A 240 -27.73 10.79 12.13
CA SER A 240 -28.98 10.44 12.82
C SER A 240 -29.42 9.05 12.43
N GLY A 241 -30.24 8.42 13.25
CA GLY A 241 -30.77 7.08 13.02
C GLY A 241 -30.18 6.03 13.97
N PHE A 242 -30.33 4.75 13.61
CA PHE A 242 -29.79 3.63 14.35
C PHE A 242 -28.57 3.07 13.64
N VAL A 243 -27.54 2.73 14.41
CA VAL A 243 -26.31 2.11 13.91
C VAL A 243 -26.23 0.68 14.42
N PHE A 244 -26.05 -0.27 13.54
CA PHE A 244 -25.68 -1.63 13.89
C PHE A 244 -24.14 -1.72 13.94
N LEU A 245 -23.61 -2.07 15.12
CA LEU A 245 -22.17 -2.26 15.34
C LEU A 245 -21.89 -3.75 15.50
N SER A 246 -21.00 -4.27 14.66
CA SER A 246 -20.45 -5.61 14.80
C SER A 246 -18.93 -5.51 14.70
N THR A 247 -18.26 -5.63 15.83
CA THR A 247 -16.81 -5.54 15.94
C THR A 247 -16.22 -6.82 16.49
N HIS A 248 -14.93 -7.03 16.28
CA HIS A 248 -14.21 -8.13 16.91
C HIS A 248 -14.28 -7.99 18.44
N ASP A 249 -14.31 -9.11 19.19
CA ASP A 249 -14.48 -9.10 20.64
C ASP A 249 -13.42 -8.27 21.39
N ARG A 250 -12.18 -8.23 20.88
CA ARG A 250 -11.09 -7.41 21.44
C ARG A 250 -11.35 -5.89 21.35
N ASP A 251 -12.19 -5.45 20.41
CA ASP A 251 -12.45 -4.04 20.12
C ASP A 251 -13.77 -3.53 20.78
N LYS A 252 -14.55 -4.44 21.39
CA LYS A 252 -15.84 -4.10 22.05
C LYS A 252 -15.72 -3.19 23.26
N PRO A 253 -14.61 -3.20 24.05
CA PRO A 253 -14.45 -2.31 25.20
C PRO A 253 -14.11 -0.86 24.86
N ALA A 254 -13.87 -0.52 23.58
CA ALA A 254 -13.45 0.81 23.13
C ALA A 254 -14.62 1.80 23.00
#